data_59a725aab9b0412aa8c0e0060a88f9d6
#
_entry.id   59a725aab9b0412aa8c0e0060a88f9d6
#
_cell.length_a   1.000
_cell.length_b   1.000
_cell.length_c   1.000
_cell.angle_alpha   90.00
_cell.angle_beta   90.00
_cell.angle_gamma   90.00
#
_symmetry.space_group_name_H-M   'P 1'
#
loop_
_entity.id
_entity.type
_entity.pdbx_description
1 polymer ?
#
loop_
_entity_poly.entity_id
_entity_poly.type
_entity_poly.pdbx_seq_one_letter_code
_entity_poly.pdbx_strand_id
1 'polypeptide(L)'
;MAEVVQFVPRAERDARGNLAEFIRLAREDLTAFANGGGWDSDKWQHNETVVVFATKTAPLHSYSYTPMAEPFKQFAKAYIRYRYSHKPVKSVAMTLQALRCLEAGLLTACGRADVALLTGAMMDVCASKCRELYTSEDVHHKTGLQMQAIFDFLREQQLVPSLPAWKSPFKKPVTLTEDLGEAGQAHRQAKLPSNDAMLAVADAFAQADEPESRFYSSIFILLMAAPSRVSEVLKLPVKCIQWEDDEFGQPQMYLRWQAAKGKGPTKKWVVPVMHEVVQEAVRRLTEVGGPAREAARSAFSSSGQPARDEASSLIEEFGGLYWPFLDERRAVEVWEALCLHRENEFSRDRAVRIGTWRLPDANEVNRRLGSGASSSLFDLMGLTNSDGSRIKLTSHQLRHWLSTMAERAGMDDYTLAQWAGRAHVSDNRHYDHRTLEEHLSAMRELLPTQPAPLLERIKNHQPVTYQELGVDRLGTAKATLYGMCVHDYAMAPCQKHRECMTCKEHVCIKGDHVTLDRIRLLEAQTEALLERAQTAHEDGDFGADRWVDNHKWKLAHVRAMRMALEHPAIPEGQVLSIPDGHDPSPVRRALMDLAALDSPTSDPRDLAADPALLS
;
A
#
# COMPACT_ATOMS: atom_id res chain seq x y z
N MET A 1 16.06 -20.82 -22.45
CA MET A 1 14.66 -20.83 -21.98
C MET A 1 14.45 -22.19 -21.32
N ALA A 2 14.12 -22.24 -20.04
CA ALA A 2 13.77 -23.50 -19.41
C ALA A 2 12.47 -24.02 -20.04
N GLU A 3 12.49 -25.25 -20.51
CA GLU A 3 11.31 -25.92 -21.04
C GLU A 3 10.32 -26.11 -19.88
N VAL A 4 9.16 -25.48 -19.95
CA VAL A 4 8.12 -25.60 -18.92
C VAL A 4 7.41 -26.92 -19.12
N VAL A 5 7.81 -27.96 -18.40
CA VAL A 5 7.12 -29.25 -18.40
C VAL A 5 5.92 -29.16 -17.48
N GLN A 6 4.72 -29.21 -18.07
CA GLN A 6 3.46 -29.21 -17.33
C GLN A 6 3.05 -30.64 -16.99
N PHE A 7 2.74 -30.91 -15.71
CA PHE A 7 2.13 -32.18 -15.33
C PHE A 7 0.67 -32.25 -15.81
N VAL A 8 0.33 -33.29 -16.54
CA VAL A 8 -1.03 -33.59 -16.97
C VAL A 8 -1.41 -34.98 -16.42
N PRO A 9 -2.39 -35.09 -15.50
CA PRO A 9 -2.81 -36.38 -14.99
C PRO A 9 -3.47 -37.21 -16.11
N ARG A 10 -3.15 -38.49 -16.17
CA ARG A 10 -3.80 -39.42 -17.11
C ARG A 10 -5.09 -39.93 -16.49
N ALA A 11 -6.24 -39.73 -17.19
CA ALA A 11 -7.55 -40.17 -16.73
C ALA A 11 -7.67 -41.68 -16.48
N GLU A 12 -6.78 -42.46 -17.09
CA GLU A 12 -6.72 -43.92 -16.96
C GLU A 12 -6.00 -44.41 -15.70
N ARG A 13 -5.33 -43.51 -14.94
CA ARG A 13 -4.59 -43.86 -13.73
C ARG A 13 -5.40 -43.58 -12.48
N ASP A 14 -5.27 -44.46 -11.52
CA ASP A 14 -5.74 -44.15 -10.16
C ASP A 14 -4.90 -43.03 -9.53
N ALA A 15 -5.38 -42.42 -8.46
CA ALA A 15 -4.72 -41.34 -7.79
C ALA A 15 -3.28 -41.70 -7.31
N ARG A 16 -3.06 -42.95 -6.91
CA ARG A 16 -1.72 -43.44 -6.54
C ARG A 16 -0.78 -43.47 -7.72
N GLY A 17 -1.28 -43.93 -8.89
CA GLY A 17 -0.52 -43.91 -10.13
C GLY A 17 -0.16 -42.48 -10.57
N ASN A 18 -1.09 -41.54 -10.44
CA ASN A 18 -0.84 -40.12 -10.72
C ASN A 18 0.19 -39.52 -9.76
N LEU A 19 0.12 -39.83 -8.46
CA LEU A 19 1.11 -39.36 -7.47
C LEU A 19 2.51 -39.91 -7.76
N ALA A 20 2.62 -41.20 -8.07
CA ALA A 20 3.90 -41.80 -8.41
C ALA A 20 4.52 -41.19 -9.68
N GLU A 21 3.69 -40.95 -10.71
CA GLU A 21 4.14 -40.29 -11.94
C GLU A 21 4.52 -38.81 -11.73
N PHE A 22 3.79 -38.09 -10.88
CA PHE A 22 4.15 -36.73 -10.51
C PHE A 22 5.52 -36.66 -9.83
N ILE A 23 5.78 -37.59 -8.88
CA ILE A 23 7.09 -37.69 -8.21
C ILE A 23 8.19 -38.03 -9.20
N ARG A 24 7.94 -39.00 -10.14
CA ARG A 24 8.88 -39.38 -11.18
C ARG A 24 9.22 -38.19 -12.09
N LEU A 25 8.19 -37.49 -12.62
CA LEU A 25 8.37 -36.31 -13.46
C LEU A 25 9.21 -35.25 -12.75
N ALA A 26 8.87 -34.96 -11.49
CA ALA A 26 9.61 -33.96 -10.72
C ALA A 26 11.08 -34.38 -10.46
N ARG A 27 11.34 -35.68 -10.31
CA ARG A 27 12.69 -36.22 -10.07
C ARG A 27 13.53 -36.23 -11.33
N GLU A 28 12.98 -36.68 -12.45
CA GLU A 28 13.72 -37.04 -13.66
C GLU A 28 13.70 -35.90 -14.70
N ASP A 29 12.57 -35.22 -14.89
CA ASP A 29 12.36 -34.30 -16.00
C ASP A 29 12.62 -32.83 -15.60
N LEU A 30 12.49 -32.47 -14.30
CA LEU A 30 12.70 -31.10 -13.85
C LEU A 30 14.13 -30.84 -13.36
N THR A 31 14.72 -29.73 -13.83
CA THR A 31 16.12 -29.38 -13.56
C THR A 31 16.33 -28.44 -12.38
N ALA A 32 15.27 -27.80 -11.86
CA ALA A 32 15.38 -26.91 -10.69
C ALA A 32 15.98 -27.69 -9.50
N PHE A 33 16.97 -27.12 -8.83
CA PHE A 33 17.71 -27.73 -7.73
C PHE A 33 18.52 -29.02 -8.11
N ALA A 34 18.65 -29.33 -9.40
CA ALA A 34 19.40 -30.53 -9.81
C ALA A 34 20.90 -30.46 -9.45
N ASN A 35 21.49 -29.27 -9.56
CA ASN A 35 22.92 -29.05 -9.29
C ASN A 35 23.24 -28.80 -7.81
N GLY A 36 22.23 -28.71 -6.95
CA GLY A 36 22.39 -28.28 -5.56
C GLY A 36 22.22 -29.38 -4.51
N GLY A 37 22.81 -30.57 -4.71
CA GLY A 37 22.78 -31.68 -3.75
C GLY A 37 22.11 -32.96 -4.25
N GLY A 38 21.47 -32.94 -5.41
CA GLY A 38 20.77 -34.09 -5.98
C GLY A 38 19.45 -34.43 -5.28
N TRP A 39 18.68 -35.39 -5.84
CA TRP A 39 17.37 -35.76 -5.31
C TRP A 39 17.42 -36.37 -3.90
N ASP A 40 18.44 -37.11 -3.59
CA ASP A 40 18.55 -37.86 -2.33
C ASP A 40 18.98 -36.97 -1.16
N SER A 41 19.58 -35.81 -1.43
CA SER A 41 19.93 -34.82 -0.39
C SER A 41 18.70 -34.21 0.26
N ASP A 42 18.71 -34.08 1.60
CA ASP A 42 17.67 -33.36 2.35
C ASP A 42 17.87 -31.85 2.34
N LYS A 43 18.99 -31.36 1.80
CA LYS A 43 19.29 -29.94 1.62
C LYS A 43 19.53 -29.67 0.14
N TRP A 44 18.70 -28.77 -0.42
CA TRP A 44 18.86 -28.30 -1.80
C TRP A 44 19.23 -26.82 -1.82
N GLN A 45 19.99 -26.45 -2.82
CA GLN A 45 20.30 -25.05 -3.09
C GLN A 45 20.15 -24.77 -4.58
N HIS A 46 19.49 -23.69 -4.90
CA HIS A 46 19.42 -23.17 -6.26
C HIS A 46 19.44 -21.65 -6.18
N ASN A 47 20.45 -21.05 -6.77
CA ASN A 47 20.70 -19.62 -6.62
C ASN A 47 20.81 -19.23 -5.12
N GLU A 48 20.09 -18.18 -4.72
CA GLU A 48 20.01 -17.72 -3.32
C GLU A 48 19.01 -18.53 -2.47
N THR A 49 18.25 -19.45 -3.09
CA THR A 49 17.20 -20.21 -2.40
C THR A 49 17.76 -21.50 -1.83
N VAL A 50 17.72 -21.63 -0.51
CA VAL A 50 18.07 -22.85 0.21
C VAL A 50 16.81 -23.53 0.73
N VAL A 51 16.70 -24.84 0.52
CA VAL A 51 15.57 -25.66 0.95
C VAL A 51 16.10 -26.78 1.83
N VAL A 52 15.56 -26.93 3.04
CA VAL A 52 15.88 -28.03 3.94
C VAL A 52 14.60 -28.82 4.24
N PHE A 53 14.53 -30.06 3.79
CA PHE A 53 13.40 -30.97 3.99
C PHE A 53 13.45 -31.61 5.37
N ALA A 54 13.19 -30.79 6.38
CA ALA A 54 13.23 -31.18 7.78
C ALA A 54 11.91 -30.92 8.46
N THR A 55 11.54 -31.77 9.42
CA THR A 55 10.43 -31.52 10.35
C THR A 55 10.74 -30.29 11.20
N LYS A 56 9.72 -29.61 11.73
CA LYS A 56 9.97 -28.62 12.76
C LYS A 56 10.03 -29.30 14.11
N THR A 57 11.22 -29.66 14.55
CA THR A 57 11.54 -29.93 15.93
C THR A 57 11.98 -28.63 16.61
N ALA A 58 11.76 -28.51 17.94
CA ALA A 58 12.04 -27.31 18.74
C ALA A 58 13.42 -26.66 18.46
N PRO A 59 13.72 -25.48 18.99
CA PRO A 59 14.17 -24.33 18.22
C PRO A 59 15.41 -24.60 17.36
N LEU A 60 15.41 -24.03 16.16
CA LEU A 60 16.41 -24.10 15.08
C LEU A 60 17.85 -23.65 15.43
N HIS A 61 18.29 -23.78 16.65
CA HIS A 61 19.64 -23.41 17.09
C HIS A 61 20.66 -24.57 17.00
N SER A 62 20.24 -25.77 16.59
CA SER A 62 21.17 -26.88 16.38
C SER A 62 21.44 -27.11 14.89
N TYR A 63 22.69 -27.35 14.55
CA TYR A 63 23.12 -27.79 13.21
C TYR A 63 22.60 -29.17 12.80
N SER A 64 21.83 -29.83 13.68
CA SER A 64 21.18 -31.11 13.43
C SER A 64 19.67 -30.86 13.18
N TYR A 65 19.18 -31.40 12.09
CA TYR A 65 17.75 -31.41 11.76
C TYR A 65 17.28 -32.86 11.58
N THR A 66 16.01 -33.09 11.94
CA THR A 66 15.36 -34.36 11.64
C THR A 66 14.72 -34.28 10.27
N PRO A 67 15.12 -35.13 9.30
CA PRO A 67 14.49 -35.13 7.98
C PRO A 67 13.00 -35.42 8.04
N MET A 68 12.24 -34.90 7.07
CA MET A 68 10.84 -35.27 6.90
C MET A 68 10.69 -36.78 6.70
N ALA A 69 9.59 -37.33 7.22
CA ALA A 69 9.31 -38.76 7.16
C ALA A 69 8.97 -39.21 5.72
N GLU A 70 9.40 -40.43 5.38
CA GLU A 70 8.98 -41.08 4.13
C GLU A 70 7.58 -41.74 4.29
N PRO A 71 6.77 -41.80 3.24
CA PRO A 71 7.01 -41.33 1.86
C PRO A 71 6.68 -39.83 1.61
N PHE A 72 6.23 -39.09 2.60
CA PHE A 72 5.83 -37.69 2.48
C PHE A 72 6.96 -36.79 1.93
N LYS A 73 8.19 -37.05 2.34
CA LYS A 73 9.37 -36.31 1.86
C LYS A 73 9.51 -36.32 0.33
N GLN A 74 9.22 -37.45 -0.34
CA GLN A 74 9.25 -37.53 -1.79
C GLN A 74 8.24 -36.58 -2.44
N PHE A 75 7.03 -36.54 -1.92
CA PHE A 75 6.02 -35.59 -2.37
C PHE A 75 6.46 -34.13 -2.11
N ALA A 76 6.98 -33.83 -0.92
CA ALA A 76 7.44 -32.49 -0.58
C ALA A 76 8.55 -32.00 -1.54
N LYS A 77 9.50 -32.87 -1.86
CA LYS A 77 10.55 -32.60 -2.86
C LYS A 77 9.96 -32.35 -4.25
N ALA A 78 9.05 -33.22 -4.69
CA ALA A 78 8.38 -33.08 -5.99
C ALA A 78 7.59 -31.76 -6.09
N TYR A 79 6.81 -31.43 -5.07
CA TYR A 79 6.00 -30.23 -5.05
C TYR A 79 6.85 -28.94 -5.06
N ILE A 80 7.90 -28.88 -4.25
CA ILE A 80 8.80 -27.71 -4.22
C ILE A 80 9.48 -27.53 -5.58
N ARG A 81 10.05 -28.59 -6.17
CA ARG A 81 10.72 -28.53 -7.47
C ARG A 81 9.76 -28.11 -8.57
N TYR A 82 8.58 -28.71 -8.63
CA TYR A 82 7.54 -28.38 -9.61
C TYR A 82 7.10 -26.91 -9.51
N ARG A 83 6.75 -26.45 -8.32
CA ARG A 83 6.34 -25.05 -8.08
C ARG A 83 7.44 -24.06 -8.46
N TYR A 84 8.67 -24.35 -8.07
CA TYR A 84 9.81 -23.47 -8.36
C TYR A 84 10.14 -23.43 -9.86
N SER A 85 10.03 -24.54 -10.57
CA SER A 85 10.25 -24.61 -12.02
C SER A 85 9.25 -23.74 -12.80
N HIS A 86 7.99 -23.66 -12.32
CA HIS A 86 6.96 -22.82 -12.94
C HIS A 86 7.09 -21.34 -12.55
N LYS A 87 7.37 -21.06 -11.30
CA LYS A 87 7.50 -19.71 -10.77
C LYS A 87 8.62 -19.64 -9.74
N PRO A 88 9.84 -19.32 -10.16
CA PRO A 88 10.94 -19.13 -9.24
C PRO A 88 10.63 -18.02 -8.21
N VAL A 89 10.92 -18.28 -6.95
CA VAL A 89 10.73 -17.36 -5.83
C VAL A 89 12.00 -17.28 -4.99
N LYS A 90 12.27 -16.11 -4.38
CA LYS A 90 13.46 -15.93 -3.53
C LYS A 90 13.42 -16.75 -2.25
N SER A 91 12.24 -17.19 -1.80
CA SER A 91 12.10 -17.99 -0.60
C SER A 91 10.90 -18.92 -0.69
N VAL A 92 11.09 -20.18 -0.37
CA VAL A 92 10.07 -21.22 -0.26
C VAL A 92 9.65 -21.47 1.20
N ALA A 93 10.06 -20.60 2.14
CA ALA A 93 9.87 -20.80 3.57
C ALA A 93 8.39 -21.04 3.95
N MET A 94 7.45 -20.27 3.41
CA MET A 94 6.01 -20.44 3.69
C MET A 94 5.48 -21.78 3.17
N THR A 95 5.93 -22.21 1.99
CA THR A 95 5.56 -23.50 1.43
C THR A 95 6.13 -24.66 2.27
N LEU A 96 7.39 -24.54 2.73
CA LEU A 96 7.99 -25.52 3.65
C LEU A 96 7.25 -25.56 5.00
N GLN A 97 6.81 -24.41 5.53
CA GLN A 97 6.00 -24.37 6.75
C GLN A 97 4.68 -25.13 6.57
N ALA A 98 4.01 -24.95 5.44
CA ALA A 98 2.79 -25.68 5.10
C ALA A 98 3.05 -27.20 5.00
N LEU A 99 4.12 -27.60 4.31
CA LEU A 99 4.50 -29.01 4.22
C LEU A 99 4.81 -29.62 5.59
N ARG A 100 5.48 -28.90 6.49
CA ARG A 100 5.72 -29.33 7.87
C ARG A 100 4.43 -29.51 8.67
N CYS A 101 3.45 -28.63 8.48
CA CYS A 101 2.14 -28.79 9.11
C CYS A 101 1.39 -30.00 8.58
N LEU A 102 1.45 -30.26 7.27
CA LEU A 102 0.83 -31.43 6.64
C LEU A 102 1.47 -32.72 7.14
N GLU A 103 2.80 -32.79 7.17
CA GLU A 103 3.53 -33.94 7.74
C GLU A 103 3.12 -34.21 9.18
N ALA A 104 3.18 -33.20 10.06
CA ALA A 104 2.84 -33.32 11.46
C ALA A 104 1.37 -33.74 11.67
N GLY A 105 0.46 -33.20 10.85
CA GLY A 105 -0.96 -33.57 10.88
C GLY A 105 -1.20 -35.02 10.48
N LEU A 106 -0.57 -35.49 9.40
CA LEU A 106 -0.65 -36.87 8.94
C LEU A 106 -0.06 -37.86 9.97
N LEU A 107 1.10 -37.54 10.54
CA LEU A 107 1.68 -38.35 11.62
C LEU A 107 0.74 -38.44 12.84
N THR A 108 0.09 -37.35 13.20
CA THR A 108 -0.84 -37.31 14.31
C THR A 108 -2.14 -38.10 14.02
N ALA A 109 -2.70 -37.95 12.83
CA ALA A 109 -3.98 -38.56 12.47
C ALA A 109 -3.88 -40.03 12.08
N CYS A 110 -2.78 -40.43 11.41
CA CYS A 110 -2.63 -41.77 10.81
C CYS A 110 -1.40 -42.54 11.31
N GLY A 111 -0.55 -41.94 12.15
CA GLY A 111 0.73 -42.53 12.55
C GLY A 111 1.76 -42.64 11.42
N ARG A 112 1.43 -42.18 10.21
CA ARG A 112 2.28 -42.28 9.02
C ARG A 112 2.14 -41.02 8.17
N ALA A 113 3.27 -40.43 7.80
CA ALA A 113 3.31 -39.30 6.88
C ALA A 113 3.24 -39.79 5.43
N ASP A 114 2.04 -39.94 4.91
CA ASP A 114 1.76 -40.37 3.54
C ASP A 114 0.64 -39.47 2.95
N VAL A 115 0.99 -38.66 1.95
CA VAL A 115 0.05 -37.72 1.34
C VAL A 115 -1.15 -38.42 0.70
N ALA A 116 -0.97 -39.69 0.25
CA ALA A 116 -2.06 -40.47 -0.34
C ALA A 116 -3.19 -40.81 0.67
N LEU A 117 -2.95 -40.65 1.96
CA LEU A 117 -3.94 -40.86 3.04
C LEU A 117 -4.68 -39.56 3.39
N LEU A 118 -4.31 -38.41 2.79
CA LEU A 118 -4.89 -37.12 3.16
C LEU A 118 -6.38 -37.06 2.87
N THR A 119 -7.14 -36.57 3.85
CA THR A 119 -8.58 -36.31 3.72
C THR A 119 -8.91 -34.87 4.13
N GLY A 120 -10.12 -34.40 3.80
CA GLY A 120 -10.58 -33.07 4.22
C GLY A 120 -10.55 -32.88 5.75
N ALA A 121 -10.97 -33.90 6.52
CA ALA A 121 -10.95 -33.86 7.99
C ALA A 121 -9.51 -33.77 8.56
N MET A 122 -8.55 -34.42 7.91
CA MET A 122 -7.15 -34.34 8.34
C MET A 122 -6.55 -32.96 8.13
N MET A 123 -7.06 -32.17 7.20
CA MET A 123 -6.62 -30.77 7.02
C MET A 123 -6.90 -29.90 8.24
N ASP A 124 -7.96 -30.18 8.99
CA ASP A 124 -8.25 -29.47 10.24
C ASP A 124 -7.25 -29.86 11.35
N VAL A 125 -6.79 -31.12 11.35
CA VAL A 125 -5.69 -31.56 12.23
C VAL A 125 -4.40 -30.84 11.82
N CYS A 126 -4.10 -30.74 10.53
CA CYS A 126 -2.94 -30.01 10.03
C CYS A 126 -3.00 -28.51 10.40
N ALA A 127 -4.19 -27.91 10.36
CA ALA A 127 -4.39 -26.52 10.81
C ALA A 127 -4.16 -26.38 12.33
N SER A 128 -4.58 -27.36 13.14
CA SER A 128 -4.28 -27.37 14.57
C SER A 128 -2.77 -27.48 14.82
N LYS A 129 -2.07 -28.33 14.07
CA LYS A 129 -0.60 -28.42 14.13
C LYS A 129 0.09 -27.11 13.71
N CYS A 130 -0.48 -26.35 12.80
CA CYS A 130 0.05 -25.02 12.45
C CYS A 130 0.05 -24.08 13.66
N ARG A 131 -1.01 -24.08 14.50
CA ARG A 131 -1.06 -23.30 15.75
C ARG A 131 -0.05 -23.75 16.79
N GLU A 132 0.20 -25.06 16.88
CA GLU A 132 1.19 -25.62 17.81
C GLU A 132 2.64 -25.30 17.39
N LEU A 133 2.93 -25.40 16.09
CA LEU A 133 4.28 -25.23 15.54
C LEU A 133 4.71 -23.76 15.39
N TYR A 134 3.76 -22.85 15.25
CA TYR A 134 4.02 -21.43 15.03
C TYR A 134 3.19 -20.57 15.98
N THR A 135 3.73 -19.46 16.44
CA THR A 135 3.09 -18.58 17.43
C THR A 135 2.42 -17.34 16.82
N SER A 136 2.82 -16.95 15.61
CA SER A 136 2.34 -15.72 14.98
C SER A 136 1.10 -15.96 14.13
N GLU A 137 0.05 -15.16 14.35
CA GLU A 137 -1.19 -15.20 13.55
C GLU A 137 -0.95 -14.90 12.06
N ASP A 138 0.00 -14.01 11.75
CA ASP A 138 0.37 -13.71 10.35
C ASP A 138 1.02 -14.94 9.70
N VAL A 139 1.85 -15.68 10.43
CA VAL A 139 2.42 -16.95 9.96
C VAL A 139 1.30 -18.00 9.81
N HIS A 140 0.35 -18.11 10.74
CA HIS A 140 -0.79 -19.01 10.61
C HIS A 140 -1.58 -18.72 9.33
N HIS A 141 -1.94 -17.46 9.10
CA HIS A 141 -2.68 -17.07 7.90
C HIS A 141 -1.93 -17.41 6.61
N LYS A 142 -0.66 -16.99 6.50
CA LYS A 142 0.17 -17.24 5.31
C LYS A 142 0.42 -18.73 5.07
N THR A 143 0.71 -19.48 6.13
CA THR A 143 0.90 -20.93 6.08
C THR A 143 -0.40 -21.63 5.68
N GLY A 144 -1.53 -21.20 6.23
CA GLY A 144 -2.85 -21.73 5.88
C GLY A 144 -3.22 -21.53 4.42
N LEU A 145 -2.89 -20.38 3.83
CA LEU A 145 -3.05 -20.15 2.39
C LEU A 145 -2.18 -21.09 1.55
N GLN A 146 -0.96 -21.38 1.99
CA GLN A 146 -0.10 -22.37 1.31
C GLN A 146 -0.62 -23.79 1.47
N MET A 147 -1.12 -24.16 2.65
CA MET A 147 -1.78 -25.45 2.87
C MET A 147 -2.97 -25.63 1.95
N GLN A 148 -3.81 -24.60 1.80
CA GLN A 148 -4.93 -24.60 0.87
C GLN A 148 -4.45 -24.77 -0.58
N ALA A 149 -3.42 -24.05 -0.99
CA ALA A 149 -2.86 -24.16 -2.33
C ALA A 149 -2.28 -25.56 -2.62
N ILE A 150 -1.65 -26.23 -1.63
CA ILE A 150 -1.17 -27.61 -1.76
C ILE A 150 -2.37 -28.57 -1.87
N PHE A 151 -3.40 -28.38 -1.05
CA PHE A 151 -4.60 -29.21 -1.06
C PHE A 151 -5.37 -29.11 -2.38
N ASP A 152 -5.55 -27.87 -2.88
CA ASP A 152 -6.17 -27.63 -4.18
C ASP A 152 -5.36 -28.26 -5.30
N PHE A 153 -4.04 -28.17 -5.27
CA PHE A 153 -3.16 -28.84 -6.23
C PHE A 153 -3.34 -30.36 -6.21
N LEU A 154 -3.36 -30.99 -5.03
CA LEU A 154 -3.58 -32.43 -4.90
C LEU A 154 -4.92 -32.87 -5.48
N ARG A 155 -5.97 -32.07 -5.29
CA ARG A 155 -7.31 -32.31 -5.80
C ARG A 155 -7.38 -32.13 -7.32
N GLU A 156 -6.90 -31.00 -7.83
CA GLU A 156 -6.95 -30.65 -9.24
C GLU A 156 -6.12 -31.57 -10.11
N GLN A 157 -4.95 -32.00 -9.60
CA GLN A 157 -4.08 -32.94 -10.28
C GLN A 157 -4.45 -34.41 -10.00
N GLN A 158 -5.53 -34.68 -9.30
CA GLN A 158 -6.01 -36.02 -8.98
C GLN A 158 -4.92 -36.92 -8.35
N LEU A 159 -4.09 -36.34 -7.45
CA LEU A 159 -3.00 -37.05 -6.78
C LEU A 159 -3.47 -37.79 -5.53
N VAL A 160 -4.59 -37.41 -4.98
CA VAL A 160 -5.27 -38.06 -3.85
C VAL A 160 -6.73 -38.28 -4.20
N PRO A 161 -7.31 -39.46 -3.89
CA PRO A 161 -8.69 -39.76 -4.25
C PRO A 161 -9.69 -38.86 -3.53
N SER A 162 -10.70 -38.38 -4.29
CA SER A 162 -11.96 -37.79 -3.76
C SER A 162 -11.78 -36.73 -2.67
N LEU A 163 -10.89 -35.75 -2.85
CA LEU A 163 -10.74 -34.65 -1.92
C LEU A 163 -11.89 -33.62 -2.10
N PRO A 164 -12.63 -33.27 -1.02
CA PRO A 164 -13.57 -32.14 -1.06
C PRO A 164 -12.83 -30.81 -1.12
N ALA A 165 -13.54 -29.70 -1.40
CA ALA A 165 -12.94 -28.39 -1.26
C ALA A 165 -12.64 -28.08 0.22
N TRP A 166 -11.45 -27.56 0.52
CA TRP A 166 -11.06 -27.11 1.85
C TRP A 166 -10.59 -25.66 1.81
N LYS A 167 -11.01 -24.88 2.80
CA LYS A 167 -10.57 -23.48 2.96
C LYS A 167 -9.81 -23.32 4.25
N SER A 168 -8.74 -22.56 4.21
CA SER A 168 -7.97 -22.24 5.41
C SER A 168 -8.84 -21.56 6.47
N PRO A 169 -8.84 -22.06 7.72
CA PRO A 169 -9.60 -21.50 8.84
C PRO A 169 -8.95 -20.22 9.41
N PHE A 170 -7.75 -19.85 8.93
CA PHE A 170 -7.01 -18.72 9.47
C PHE A 170 -7.44 -17.43 8.79
N LYS A 171 -8.02 -16.51 9.55
CA LYS A 171 -8.33 -15.17 9.07
C LYS A 171 -7.06 -14.34 8.92
N LYS A 172 -7.07 -13.37 8.00
CA LYS A 172 -6.01 -12.39 7.92
C LYS A 172 -6.02 -11.57 9.22
N PRO A 173 -4.90 -11.51 9.96
CA PRO A 173 -4.85 -10.70 11.18
C PRO A 173 -5.05 -9.22 10.83
N VAL A 174 -5.69 -8.49 11.74
CA VAL A 174 -5.79 -7.03 11.63
C VAL A 174 -4.39 -6.46 11.78
N THR A 175 -3.98 -5.68 10.80
CA THR A 175 -2.66 -5.06 10.83
C THR A 175 -2.71 -3.86 11.79
N LEU A 176 -1.95 -3.89 12.88
CA LEU A 176 -1.83 -2.76 13.80
C LEU A 176 -1.40 -1.45 13.09
N THR A 177 -0.84 -1.55 11.90
CA THR A 177 -0.52 -0.37 11.06
C THR A 177 -1.77 0.37 10.58
N GLU A 178 -2.89 -0.34 10.39
CA GLU A 178 -4.18 0.22 9.93
C GLU A 178 -5.11 0.55 11.13
N ASP A 179 -4.74 0.15 12.33
CA ASP A 179 -5.47 0.48 13.55
C ASP A 179 -5.25 1.96 13.93
N LEU A 180 -6.35 2.70 14.08
CA LEU A 180 -6.35 4.12 14.48
C LEU A 180 -6.34 4.31 15.99
N GLY A 181 -6.54 3.25 16.79
CA GLY A 181 -6.51 3.29 18.24
C GLY A 181 -5.11 3.44 18.83
N GLU A 182 -5.05 3.50 20.17
CA GLU A 182 -3.79 3.67 20.92
C GLU A 182 -2.77 2.57 20.61
N ALA A 183 -3.21 1.31 20.47
CA ALA A 183 -2.33 0.18 20.14
C ALA A 183 -1.68 0.34 18.76
N GLY A 184 -2.45 0.78 17.76
CA GLY A 184 -1.95 1.08 16.42
C GLY A 184 -1.00 2.27 16.41
N GLN A 185 -1.29 3.32 17.20
CA GLN A 185 -0.42 4.47 17.35
C GLN A 185 0.92 4.09 18.01
N ALA A 186 0.88 3.34 19.11
CA ALA A 186 2.08 2.84 19.78
C ALA A 186 2.92 1.95 18.83
N HIS A 187 2.27 1.08 18.04
CA HIS A 187 2.95 0.26 17.06
C HIS A 187 3.61 1.08 15.94
N ARG A 188 2.96 2.15 15.45
CA ARG A 188 3.56 3.05 14.46
C ARG A 188 4.75 3.80 15.04
N GLN A 189 4.64 4.33 16.26
CA GLN A 189 5.73 5.01 16.95
C GLN A 189 6.94 4.08 17.18
N ALA A 190 6.71 2.83 17.56
CA ALA A 190 7.78 1.84 17.74
C ALA A 190 8.56 1.51 16.45
N LYS A 191 8.00 1.82 15.26
CA LYS A 191 8.69 1.69 13.98
C LYS A 191 9.61 2.86 13.65
N LEU A 192 9.50 3.96 14.36
CA LEU A 192 10.40 5.11 14.20
C LEU A 192 11.60 4.96 15.15
N PRO A 193 12.79 5.43 14.74
CA PRO A 193 13.94 5.51 15.61
C PRO A 193 13.72 6.58 16.69
N SER A 194 14.38 6.43 17.84
CA SER A 194 14.47 7.50 18.84
C SER A 194 15.36 8.64 18.33
N ASN A 195 15.18 9.84 18.89
CA ASN A 195 16.05 10.97 18.59
C ASN A 195 17.51 10.67 18.94
N ASP A 196 17.75 10.01 20.07
CA ASP A 196 19.09 9.61 20.50
C ASP A 196 19.76 8.67 19.49
N ALA A 197 18.99 7.70 18.93
CA ALA A 197 19.51 6.81 17.89
C ALA A 197 19.86 7.57 16.60
N MET A 198 19.09 8.60 16.25
CA MET A 198 19.40 9.43 15.07
C MET A 198 20.64 10.30 15.28
N LEU A 199 20.78 10.91 16.46
CA LEU A 199 21.98 11.64 16.83
C LEU A 199 23.21 10.74 16.84
N ALA A 200 23.09 9.53 17.40
CA ALA A 200 24.17 8.55 17.41
C ALA A 200 24.62 8.11 16.02
N VAL A 201 23.73 8.07 15.02
CA VAL A 201 24.13 7.83 13.62
C VAL A 201 25.02 8.96 13.10
N ALA A 202 24.68 10.22 13.41
CA ALA A 202 25.48 11.39 13.03
C ALA A 202 26.83 11.41 13.77
N ASP A 203 26.81 11.16 15.06
CA ASP A 203 28.04 11.11 15.90
C ASP A 203 28.96 9.97 15.48
N ALA A 204 28.41 8.79 15.21
CA ALA A 204 29.17 7.65 14.71
C ALA A 204 29.85 7.94 13.37
N PHE A 205 29.22 8.71 12.50
CA PHE A 205 29.84 9.13 11.25
C PHE A 205 30.89 10.21 11.46
N ALA A 206 30.60 11.21 12.30
CA ALA A 206 31.51 12.33 12.55
C ALA A 206 32.81 11.89 13.25
N GLN A 207 32.72 10.93 14.18
CA GLN A 207 33.82 10.47 15.01
C GLN A 207 34.52 9.21 14.45
N ALA A 208 34.09 8.71 13.27
CA ALA A 208 34.64 7.50 12.69
C ALA A 208 36.07 7.69 12.20
N ASP A 209 37.03 7.05 12.85
CA ASP A 209 38.47 7.05 12.55
C ASP A 209 38.96 5.66 12.10
N GLU A 210 38.48 4.58 12.73
CA GLU A 210 38.84 3.21 12.41
C GLU A 210 38.18 2.71 11.13
N PRO A 211 38.81 1.80 10.37
CA PRO A 211 38.24 1.28 9.11
C PRO A 211 36.81 0.74 9.25
N GLU A 212 36.51 0.03 10.35
CA GLU A 212 35.18 -0.53 10.62
C GLU A 212 34.15 0.58 10.84
N SER A 213 34.47 1.56 11.69
CA SER A 213 33.57 2.67 11.98
C SER A 213 33.34 3.54 10.74
N ARG A 214 34.38 3.82 9.95
CA ARG A 214 34.27 4.55 8.68
C ARG A 214 33.40 3.81 7.67
N PHE A 215 33.52 2.49 7.59
CA PHE A 215 32.78 1.68 6.64
C PHE A 215 31.29 1.62 6.99
N TYR A 216 30.93 1.18 8.20
CA TYR A 216 29.52 0.98 8.56
C TYR A 216 28.77 2.31 8.79
N SER A 217 29.41 3.33 9.39
CA SER A 217 28.76 4.64 9.52
C SER A 217 28.46 5.27 8.16
N SER A 218 29.34 5.08 7.17
CA SER A 218 29.08 5.54 5.81
C SER A 218 27.90 4.81 5.15
N ILE A 219 27.73 3.50 5.38
CA ILE A 219 26.53 2.77 4.95
C ILE A 219 25.27 3.34 5.61
N PHE A 220 25.33 3.71 6.91
CA PHE A 220 24.21 4.31 7.62
C PHE A 220 23.82 5.67 7.02
N ILE A 221 24.80 6.50 6.66
CA ILE A 221 24.56 7.77 5.96
C ILE A 221 23.88 7.55 4.61
N LEU A 222 24.32 6.57 3.83
CA LEU A 222 23.68 6.25 2.55
C LEU A 222 22.23 5.75 2.72
N LEU A 223 21.93 5.06 3.83
CA LEU A 223 20.55 4.69 4.20
C LEU A 223 19.71 5.91 4.59
N MET A 224 20.35 7.00 5.04
CA MET A 224 19.73 8.28 5.39
C MET A 224 19.62 9.25 4.19
N ALA A 225 20.33 9.01 3.10
CA ALA A 225 20.32 9.88 1.93
C ALA A 225 18.99 9.84 1.15
N ALA A 226 18.35 8.67 1.12
CA ALA A 226 17.04 8.46 0.48
C ALA A 226 16.37 7.20 1.03
N PRO A 227 15.02 7.11 1.05
CA PRO A 227 14.30 5.94 1.56
C PRO A 227 14.67 4.67 0.79
N SER A 228 15.53 3.83 1.35
CA SER A 228 16.20 2.73 0.67
C SER A 228 16.13 1.43 1.46
N ARG A 229 16.22 0.30 0.75
CA ARG A 229 16.47 -0.98 1.40
C ARG A 229 17.98 -1.19 1.55
N VAL A 230 18.40 -1.81 2.64
CA VAL A 230 19.84 -2.10 2.86
C VAL A 230 20.44 -2.87 1.67
N SER A 231 19.74 -3.84 1.11
CA SER A 231 20.20 -4.60 -0.07
C SER A 231 20.37 -3.75 -1.33
N GLU A 232 19.73 -2.59 -1.40
CA GLU A 232 19.89 -1.64 -2.50
C GLU A 232 21.16 -0.80 -2.29
N VAL A 233 21.41 -0.34 -1.06
CA VAL A 233 22.63 0.41 -0.69
C VAL A 233 23.88 -0.43 -0.92
N LEU A 234 23.87 -1.70 -0.49
CA LEU A 234 25.00 -2.60 -0.61
C LEU A 234 25.40 -2.91 -2.06
N LYS A 235 24.48 -2.69 -3.02
CA LYS A 235 24.73 -2.88 -4.46
C LYS A 235 25.06 -1.60 -5.22
N LEU A 236 25.27 -0.48 -4.52
CA LEU A 236 25.68 0.77 -5.17
C LEU A 236 27.07 0.61 -5.81
N PRO A 237 27.26 1.11 -7.03
CA PRO A 237 28.59 1.20 -7.63
C PRO A 237 29.38 2.40 -7.05
N VAL A 238 30.70 2.33 -7.15
CA VAL A 238 31.60 3.46 -6.74
C VAL A 238 31.18 4.76 -7.41
N LYS A 239 30.78 4.73 -8.68
CA LYS A 239 30.32 5.90 -9.45
C LYS A 239 28.81 6.13 -9.33
N CYS A 240 28.25 5.97 -8.11
CA CYS A 240 26.81 6.13 -7.88
C CYS A 240 26.36 7.59 -7.84
N ILE A 241 27.22 8.53 -7.45
CA ILE A 241 26.89 9.96 -7.41
C ILE A 241 26.83 10.52 -8.83
N GLN A 242 25.75 11.21 -9.13
CA GLN A 242 25.50 11.91 -10.37
C GLN A 242 24.88 13.26 -10.08
N TRP A 243 25.06 14.22 -11.02
CA TRP A 243 24.53 15.57 -10.93
C TRP A 243 23.68 15.89 -12.15
N GLU A 244 22.63 16.64 -11.95
CA GLU A 244 21.75 17.13 -13.00
C GLU A 244 21.20 18.49 -12.56
N ASP A 245 21.16 19.44 -13.49
CA ASP A 245 20.64 20.76 -13.19
C ASP A 245 19.10 20.71 -13.15
N ASP A 246 18.51 21.41 -12.18
CA ASP A 246 17.07 21.62 -12.10
C ASP A 246 16.60 22.66 -13.14
N GLU A 247 15.30 22.95 -13.15
CA GLU A 247 14.70 23.94 -14.07
C GLU A 247 15.23 25.37 -13.88
N PHE A 248 15.90 25.64 -12.75
CA PHE A 248 16.55 26.93 -12.44
C PHE A 248 18.06 26.91 -12.70
N GLY A 249 18.60 25.85 -13.26
CA GLY A 249 20.04 25.68 -13.51
C GLY A 249 20.87 25.44 -12.25
N GLN A 250 20.24 24.97 -11.16
CA GLN A 250 20.95 24.63 -9.93
C GLN A 250 21.30 23.13 -9.93
N PRO A 251 22.57 22.77 -9.64
CA PRO A 251 23.01 21.39 -9.64
C PRO A 251 22.37 20.60 -8.49
N GLN A 252 21.65 19.55 -8.83
CA GLN A 252 21.03 18.64 -7.89
C GLN A 252 21.73 17.29 -7.92
N MET A 253 22.11 16.78 -6.74
CA MET A 253 22.75 15.48 -6.60
C MET A 253 21.72 14.36 -6.54
N TYR A 254 21.95 13.28 -7.28
CA TYR A 254 21.23 12.03 -7.11
C TYR A 254 22.17 10.84 -7.08
N LEU A 255 21.72 9.77 -6.43
CA LEU A 255 22.38 8.48 -6.49
C LEU A 255 21.74 7.63 -7.59
N ARG A 256 22.58 7.09 -8.47
CA ARG A 256 22.16 6.11 -9.48
C ARG A 256 21.95 4.76 -8.80
N TRP A 257 20.72 4.36 -8.71
CA TRP A 257 20.26 3.27 -7.87
C TRP A 257 19.74 2.08 -8.68
N GLN A 258 19.99 0.87 -8.21
CA GLN A 258 19.37 -0.35 -8.77
C GLN A 258 18.20 -0.78 -7.87
N ALA A 259 16.97 -0.59 -8.33
CA ALA A 259 15.78 -0.93 -7.52
C ALA A 259 15.70 -2.45 -7.28
N ALA A 260 15.42 -2.88 -6.04
CA ALA A 260 15.37 -4.29 -5.66
C ALA A 260 14.23 -5.09 -6.33
N LYS A 261 13.17 -4.44 -6.77
CA LYS A 261 11.99 -5.08 -7.39
C LYS A 261 11.77 -4.59 -8.82
N GLY A 262 12.38 -5.28 -9.80
CA GLY A 262 11.91 -5.32 -11.21
C GLY A 262 11.96 -4.06 -12.06
N LYS A 263 12.23 -2.88 -11.52
CA LYS A 263 12.42 -1.65 -12.29
C LYS A 263 13.91 -1.44 -12.52
N GLY A 264 14.28 -0.96 -13.70
CA GLY A 264 15.67 -0.63 -14.08
C GLY A 264 16.32 0.38 -13.12
N PRO A 265 17.47 0.95 -13.51
CA PRO A 265 18.14 1.97 -12.72
C PRO A 265 17.20 3.15 -12.46
N THR A 266 17.13 3.60 -11.20
CA THR A 266 16.32 4.72 -10.75
C THR A 266 17.21 5.80 -10.19
N LYS A 267 16.79 7.07 -10.31
CA LYS A 267 17.41 8.22 -9.65
C LYS A 267 16.81 8.36 -8.25
N LYS A 268 17.66 8.51 -7.25
CA LYS A 268 17.23 8.92 -5.91
C LYS A 268 17.90 10.24 -5.56
N TRP A 269 17.12 11.28 -5.58
CA TRP A 269 17.56 12.62 -5.24
C TRP A 269 18.02 12.71 -3.78
N VAL A 270 19.12 13.39 -3.56
CA VAL A 270 19.68 13.65 -2.24
C VAL A 270 19.37 15.10 -1.88
N VAL A 271 18.80 15.32 -0.70
CA VAL A 271 18.53 16.69 -0.23
C VAL A 271 19.81 17.50 -0.10
N PRO A 272 19.82 18.80 -0.46
CA PRO A 272 21.06 19.60 -0.53
C PRO A 272 21.91 19.57 0.75
N VAL A 273 21.28 19.58 1.93
CA VAL A 273 21.99 19.53 3.23
C VAL A 273 22.81 18.24 3.42
N MET A 274 22.50 17.18 2.68
CA MET A 274 23.19 15.89 2.75
C MET A 274 24.28 15.71 1.67
N HIS A 275 24.43 16.65 0.73
CA HIS A 275 25.36 16.48 -0.39
C HIS A 275 26.79 16.19 0.05
N GLU A 276 27.37 17.02 0.91
CA GLU A 276 28.74 16.86 1.40
C GLU A 276 28.90 15.58 2.22
N VAL A 277 27.92 15.28 3.07
CA VAL A 277 27.95 14.09 3.94
C VAL A 277 27.89 12.80 3.11
N VAL A 278 27.09 12.78 2.05
CA VAL A 278 26.98 11.64 1.13
C VAL A 278 28.25 11.49 0.29
N GLN A 279 28.85 12.58 -0.18
CA GLN A 279 30.14 12.55 -0.89
C GLN A 279 31.23 11.96 0.00
N GLU A 280 31.32 12.41 1.23
CA GLU A 280 32.30 11.90 2.21
C GLU A 280 32.06 10.41 2.52
N ALA A 281 30.79 9.99 2.68
CA ALA A 281 30.46 8.58 2.89
C ALA A 281 30.90 7.70 1.70
N VAL A 282 30.65 8.14 0.47
CA VAL A 282 31.10 7.42 -0.73
C VAL A 282 32.63 7.40 -0.83
N ARG A 283 33.30 8.52 -0.49
CA ARG A 283 34.76 8.59 -0.45
C ARG A 283 35.36 7.58 0.55
N ARG A 284 34.84 7.53 1.79
CA ARG A 284 35.28 6.58 2.83
C ARG A 284 35.09 5.12 2.40
N LEU A 285 33.93 4.78 1.84
CA LEU A 285 33.66 3.44 1.32
C LEU A 285 34.58 3.09 0.14
N THR A 286 34.87 4.08 -0.70
CA THR A 286 35.80 3.89 -1.82
C THR A 286 37.23 3.62 -1.32
N GLU A 287 37.68 4.31 -0.30
CA GLU A 287 39.01 4.08 0.30
C GLU A 287 39.09 2.70 0.98
N VAL A 288 38.20 2.45 1.95
CA VAL A 288 38.22 1.21 2.74
C VAL A 288 38.03 -0.03 1.86
N GLY A 289 37.15 0.04 0.87
CA GLY A 289 36.89 -1.08 -0.04
C GLY A 289 37.90 -1.23 -1.19
N GLY A 290 38.86 -0.30 -1.33
CA GLY A 290 39.86 -0.31 -2.40
C GLY A 290 40.59 -1.64 -2.58
N PRO A 291 41.22 -2.17 -1.52
CA PRO A 291 41.96 -3.44 -1.60
C PRO A 291 41.11 -4.64 -2.03
N ALA A 292 39.84 -4.72 -1.61
CA ALA A 292 38.93 -5.79 -2.01
C ALA A 292 38.52 -5.68 -3.48
N ARG A 293 38.30 -4.45 -3.98
CA ARG A 293 38.00 -4.22 -5.41
C ARG A 293 39.18 -4.56 -6.30
N GLU A 294 40.38 -4.21 -5.88
CA GLU A 294 41.62 -4.57 -6.59
C GLU A 294 41.80 -6.08 -6.66
N ALA A 295 41.58 -6.80 -5.54
CA ALA A 295 41.63 -8.25 -5.49
C ALA A 295 40.62 -8.90 -6.47
N ALA A 296 39.37 -8.45 -6.47
CA ALA A 296 38.34 -8.93 -7.38
C ALA A 296 38.71 -8.67 -8.86
N ARG A 297 39.23 -7.49 -9.19
CA ARG A 297 39.67 -7.15 -10.55
C ARG A 297 40.88 -7.98 -10.98
N SER A 298 41.84 -8.20 -10.09
CA SER A 298 43.01 -9.01 -10.36
C SER A 298 42.65 -10.47 -10.61
N ALA A 299 41.72 -11.03 -9.80
CA ALA A 299 41.23 -12.40 -10.02
C ALA A 299 40.53 -12.55 -11.37
N PHE A 300 39.74 -11.56 -11.80
CA PHE A 300 39.10 -11.54 -13.11
C PHE A 300 40.15 -11.49 -14.24
N SER A 301 41.13 -10.60 -14.14
CA SER A 301 42.18 -10.43 -15.16
C SER A 301 43.07 -11.68 -15.27
N SER A 302 43.30 -12.39 -14.18
CA SER A 302 44.14 -13.58 -14.13
C SER A 302 43.40 -14.86 -14.56
N SER A 303 42.08 -14.85 -14.64
CA SER A 303 41.27 -16.03 -15.02
C SER A 303 41.49 -16.50 -16.46
N GLY A 304 42.21 -15.75 -17.28
CA GLY A 304 42.61 -16.08 -18.67
C GLY A 304 44.06 -16.52 -18.84
N GLN A 305 44.89 -16.59 -17.77
CA GLN A 305 46.34 -16.89 -17.85
C GLN A 305 46.72 -18.16 -17.09
N PRO A 306 47.96 -18.73 -17.29
CA PRO A 306 48.37 -20.01 -16.69
C PRO A 306 48.48 -20.08 -15.15
N ALA A 307 48.39 -18.98 -14.42
CA ALA A 307 48.27 -18.95 -12.95
C ALA A 307 46.84 -19.28 -12.46
N ARG A 308 46.26 -20.31 -13.07
CA ARG A 308 44.79 -20.59 -13.06
C ARG A 308 44.23 -21.03 -11.71
N ASP A 309 45.00 -21.76 -10.91
CA ASP A 309 44.43 -22.52 -9.80
C ASP A 309 44.03 -21.63 -8.62
N GLU A 310 44.81 -20.60 -8.28
CA GLU A 310 44.54 -19.72 -7.14
C GLU A 310 43.41 -18.72 -7.46
N ALA A 311 43.45 -18.09 -8.62
CA ALA A 311 42.39 -17.16 -9.05
C ALA A 311 41.05 -17.90 -9.23
N SER A 312 41.04 -19.10 -9.77
CA SER A 312 39.84 -19.91 -9.94
C SER A 312 39.25 -20.34 -8.60
N SER A 313 40.06 -20.72 -7.63
CA SER A 313 39.65 -21.07 -6.28
C SER A 313 39.04 -19.86 -5.55
N LEU A 314 39.62 -18.66 -5.69
CA LEU A 314 39.09 -17.43 -5.12
C LEU A 314 37.75 -17.04 -5.77
N ILE A 315 37.62 -17.19 -7.09
CA ILE A 315 36.35 -16.94 -7.79
C ILE A 315 35.27 -17.94 -7.38
N GLU A 316 35.61 -19.22 -7.19
CA GLU A 316 34.68 -20.24 -6.71
C GLU A 316 34.15 -19.91 -5.29
N GLU A 317 35.06 -19.45 -4.41
CA GLU A 317 34.71 -19.12 -3.01
C GLU A 317 34.00 -17.76 -2.85
N PHE A 318 34.45 -16.71 -3.56
CA PHE A 318 34.04 -15.31 -3.34
C PHE A 318 33.32 -14.68 -4.54
N GLY A 319 33.36 -15.24 -5.73
CA GLY A 319 32.82 -14.66 -6.96
C GLY A 319 31.28 -14.56 -6.96
N GLY A 320 30.63 -15.49 -6.26
CA GLY A 320 29.19 -15.61 -6.27
C GLY A 320 28.63 -16.19 -7.58
N LEU A 321 27.30 -16.35 -7.60
CA LEU A 321 26.58 -17.03 -8.69
C LEU A 321 26.67 -16.30 -10.04
N TYR A 322 26.73 -14.98 -10.02
CA TYR A 322 26.62 -14.14 -11.22
C TYR A 322 27.97 -13.54 -11.65
N TRP A 323 29.06 -14.07 -11.12
CA TRP A 323 30.41 -13.60 -11.47
C TRP A 323 30.58 -13.39 -12.98
N PRO A 324 31.13 -12.26 -13.45
CA PRO A 324 31.80 -11.19 -12.71
C PRO A 324 30.85 -10.09 -12.20
N PHE A 325 29.53 -10.27 -12.27
CA PHE A 325 28.54 -9.30 -11.85
C PHE A 325 28.00 -9.58 -10.45
N LEU A 326 27.46 -8.53 -9.78
CA LEU A 326 26.90 -8.65 -8.44
C LEU A 326 25.59 -9.44 -8.38
N ASP A 327 24.77 -9.39 -9.46
CA ASP A 327 23.48 -10.07 -9.50
C ASP A 327 23.04 -10.43 -10.93
N GLU A 328 21.89 -11.08 -11.04
CA GLU A 328 21.28 -11.54 -12.30
C GLU A 328 21.10 -10.44 -13.36
N ARG A 329 21.04 -9.18 -12.95
CA ARG A 329 20.83 -8.03 -13.86
C ARG A 329 22.08 -7.63 -14.62
N ARG A 330 23.24 -8.10 -14.18
CA ARG A 330 24.53 -7.83 -14.80
C ARG A 330 24.80 -6.33 -15.02
N ALA A 331 24.35 -5.50 -14.06
CA ALA A 331 24.43 -4.04 -14.17
C ALA A 331 25.68 -3.44 -13.50
N VAL A 332 26.23 -4.15 -12.51
CA VAL A 332 27.40 -3.72 -11.73
C VAL A 332 28.34 -4.90 -11.62
N GLU A 333 29.60 -4.69 -12.01
CA GLU A 333 30.66 -5.67 -11.82
C GLU A 333 31.11 -5.69 -10.36
N VAL A 334 31.55 -6.83 -9.86
CA VAL A 334 31.92 -7.02 -8.45
C VAL A 334 32.96 -5.98 -8.01
N TRP A 335 33.99 -5.71 -8.82
CA TRP A 335 35.02 -4.70 -8.52
C TRP A 335 34.56 -3.24 -8.67
N GLU A 336 33.34 -3.00 -9.13
CA GLU A 336 32.72 -1.69 -9.13
C GLU A 336 31.84 -1.44 -7.90
N ALA A 337 31.60 -2.47 -7.08
CA ALA A 337 30.76 -2.33 -5.89
C ALA A 337 31.38 -1.42 -4.84
N LEU A 338 30.57 -0.48 -4.34
CA LEU A 338 31.01 0.49 -3.35
C LEU A 338 31.30 -0.15 -1.98
N CYS A 339 30.40 -1.04 -1.52
CA CYS A 339 30.44 -1.63 -0.17
C CYS A 339 31.23 -2.94 -0.10
N LEU A 340 32.26 -3.11 -0.94
CA LEU A 340 33.09 -4.29 -0.92
C LEU A 340 34.17 -4.18 0.15
N HIS A 341 34.47 -5.27 0.85
CA HIS A 341 35.59 -5.38 1.80
C HIS A 341 36.22 -6.78 1.73
N ARG A 342 37.43 -6.95 2.28
CA ARG A 342 38.10 -8.25 2.32
C ARG A 342 37.50 -9.14 3.40
N GLU A 343 37.69 -10.43 3.30
CA GLU A 343 37.31 -11.38 4.36
C GLU A 343 38.11 -11.10 5.64
N ASN A 344 37.42 -11.07 6.78
CA ASN A 344 37.92 -10.69 8.09
C ASN A 344 38.46 -9.25 8.21
N GLU A 345 38.15 -8.33 7.29
CA GLU A 345 38.63 -6.93 7.31
C GLU A 345 38.42 -6.24 8.65
N PHE A 346 37.29 -6.50 9.29
CA PHE A 346 36.88 -5.88 10.55
C PHE A 346 36.89 -6.86 11.74
N SER A 347 37.56 -8.01 11.58
CA SER A 347 37.68 -8.99 12.67
C SER A 347 38.82 -8.59 13.62
N ARG A 348 38.54 -8.61 14.93
CA ARG A 348 39.57 -8.41 15.95
C ARG A 348 40.38 -9.68 16.26
N ASP A 349 39.77 -10.86 15.95
CA ASP A 349 40.29 -12.15 16.34
C ASP A 349 40.95 -12.91 15.18
N ARG A 350 40.75 -12.44 13.95
CA ARG A 350 41.24 -13.15 12.74
C ARG A 350 42.00 -12.18 11.84
N ALA A 351 43.11 -12.67 11.28
CA ALA A 351 43.87 -11.91 10.30
C ALA A 351 43.03 -11.65 9.03
N VAL A 352 43.22 -10.49 8.43
CA VAL A 352 42.62 -10.12 7.14
C VAL A 352 43.13 -11.12 6.07
N ARG A 353 42.21 -11.71 5.31
CA ARG A 353 42.56 -12.58 4.21
C ARG A 353 42.81 -11.74 2.95
N ILE A 354 44.08 -11.56 2.62
CA ILE A 354 44.51 -10.80 1.45
C ILE A 354 44.03 -11.49 0.17
N GLY A 355 43.72 -10.73 -0.89
CA GLY A 355 43.26 -11.26 -2.16
C GLY A 355 41.79 -11.67 -2.21
N THR A 356 41.01 -11.43 -1.15
CA THR A 356 39.59 -11.78 -1.08
C THR A 356 38.71 -10.57 -1.18
N TRP A 357 37.40 -10.80 -1.43
CA TRP A 357 36.37 -9.78 -1.50
C TRP A 357 35.02 -10.33 -1.07
N ARG A 358 34.22 -9.53 -0.39
CA ARG A 358 32.84 -9.86 -0.05
C ARG A 358 32.00 -8.60 0.13
N LEU A 359 30.70 -8.71 -0.04
CA LEU A 359 29.72 -7.71 0.42
C LEU A 359 29.21 -8.09 1.80
N PRO A 360 28.97 -7.12 2.71
CA PRO A 360 28.24 -7.40 3.94
C PRO A 360 26.81 -7.82 3.60
N ASP A 361 26.23 -8.67 4.43
CA ASP A 361 24.80 -8.98 4.31
C ASP A 361 23.93 -7.98 5.11
N ALA A 362 22.62 -8.04 4.86
CA ALA A 362 21.66 -7.17 5.54
C ALA A 362 21.62 -7.37 7.07
N ASN A 363 21.86 -8.61 7.54
CA ASN A 363 21.88 -8.94 8.97
C ASN A 363 23.14 -8.38 9.63
N GLU A 364 24.26 -8.40 8.93
CA GLU A 364 25.51 -7.82 9.38
C GLU A 364 25.38 -6.31 9.58
N VAL A 365 24.82 -5.58 8.61
CA VAL A 365 24.54 -4.15 8.74
C VAL A 365 23.59 -3.87 9.92
N ASN A 366 22.52 -4.66 10.04
CA ASN A 366 21.55 -4.48 11.14
C ASN A 366 22.16 -4.80 12.52
N ARG A 367 23.06 -5.79 12.60
CA ARG A 367 23.81 -6.05 13.86
C ARG A 367 24.66 -4.85 14.24
N ARG A 368 25.35 -4.21 13.28
CA ARG A 368 26.13 -2.99 13.52
C ARG A 368 25.26 -1.79 13.89
N LEU A 369 24.00 -1.75 13.48
CA LEU A 369 22.99 -0.78 13.92
C LEU A 369 22.39 -1.10 15.31
N GLY A 370 22.77 -2.22 15.95
CA GLY A 370 22.27 -2.59 17.28
C GLY A 370 21.09 -3.56 17.31
N SER A 371 20.79 -4.19 16.18
CA SER A 371 19.80 -5.25 16.13
C SER A 371 20.42 -6.56 16.66
N GLY A 372 19.92 -7.05 17.80
CA GLY A 372 20.37 -8.30 18.41
C GLY A 372 21.31 -8.12 19.61
N ALA A 373 21.90 -9.24 20.07
CA ALA A 373 22.73 -9.28 21.28
C ALA A 373 24.21 -8.91 21.07
N SER A 374 24.70 -8.99 19.83
CA SER A 374 26.10 -8.67 19.50
C SER A 374 26.41 -7.18 19.64
N SER A 375 27.67 -6.83 19.85
CA SER A 375 28.12 -5.42 19.93
C SER A 375 27.82 -4.70 18.63
N SER A 376 27.15 -3.56 18.73
CA SER A 376 26.87 -2.64 17.63
C SER A 376 28.05 -1.70 17.39
N LEU A 377 27.99 -0.92 16.31
CA LEU A 377 28.95 0.16 16.10
C LEU A 377 28.86 1.22 17.21
N PHE A 378 27.66 1.50 17.70
CA PHE A 378 27.43 2.44 18.81
C PHE A 378 28.08 1.97 20.10
N ASP A 379 27.96 0.67 20.43
CA ASP A 379 28.63 0.09 21.60
C ASP A 379 30.16 0.19 21.49
N LEU A 380 30.72 -0.06 20.30
CA LEU A 380 32.17 0.02 20.03
C LEU A 380 32.70 1.45 20.18
N MET A 381 31.88 2.44 19.89
CA MET A 381 32.21 3.87 20.00
C MET A 381 31.77 4.50 21.33
N GLY A 382 31.17 3.72 22.25
CA GLY A 382 30.71 4.21 23.55
C GLY A 382 29.48 5.12 23.50
N LEU A 383 28.69 5.07 22.43
CA LEU A 383 27.47 5.85 22.25
C LEU A 383 26.28 5.14 22.89
N THR A 384 25.50 5.85 23.70
CA THR A 384 24.32 5.35 24.42
C THR A 384 23.15 6.33 24.29
N ASN A 385 21.93 5.84 24.58
CA ASN A 385 20.79 6.73 24.76
C ASN A 385 20.98 7.66 25.96
N SER A 386 20.20 8.73 26.07
CA SER A 386 20.23 9.70 27.17
C SER A 386 20.02 9.05 28.55
N ASP A 387 19.33 7.92 28.62
CA ASP A 387 19.11 7.14 29.86
C ASP A 387 20.22 6.13 30.16
N GLY A 388 21.31 6.12 29.37
CA GLY A 388 22.40 5.16 29.46
C GLY A 388 22.11 3.78 28.86
N SER A 389 20.93 3.56 28.33
CA SER A 389 20.59 2.30 27.68
C SER A 389 21.25 2.16 26.31
N ARG A 390 21.34 0.90 25.85
CA ARG A 390 21.93 0.57 24.56
C ARG A 390 21.09 1.07 23.40
N ILE A 391 21.71 1.69 22.39
CA ILE A 391 21.05 2.10 21.15
C ILE A 391 20.67 0.86 20.34
N LYS A 392 19.40 0.80 19.95
CA LYS A 392 18.84 -0.24 19.10
C LYS A 392 18.20 0.40 17.88
N LEU A 393 18.75 0.13 16.71
CA LEU A 393 18.29 0.66 15.45
C LEU A 393 18.30 -0.42 14.38
N THR A 394 17.44 -0.29 13.38
CA THR A 394 17.41 -1.16 12.20
C THR A 394 17.39 -0.30 10.94
N SER A 395 17.94 -0.82 9.86
CA SER A 395 17.89 -0.16 8.54
C SER A 395 16.47 0.13 8.06
N HIS A 396 15.50 -0.67 8.53
CA HIS A 396 14.08 -0.47 8.19
C HIS A 396 13.47 0.74 8.90
N GLN A 397 13.86 1.00 10.16
CA GLN A 397 13.44 2.19 10.90
C GLN A 397 13.96 3.49 10.25
N LEU A 398 15.17 3.49 9.70
CA LEU A 398 15.71 4.64 8.96
C LEU A 398 14.83 4.94 7.72
N ARG A 399 14.43 3.90 6.99
CA ARG A 399 13.52 4.04 5.85
C ARG A 399 12.12 4.54 6.26
N HIS A 400 11.58 4.07 7.39
CA HIS A 400 10.32 4.57 7.94
C HIS A 400 10.43 6.05 8.31
N TRP A 401 11.50 6.40 9.00
CA TRP A 401 11.74 7.78 9.44
C TRP A 401 11.81 8.76 8.27
N LEU A 402 12.62 8.45 7.24
CA LEU A 402 12.74 9.30 6.05
C LEU A 402 11.39 9.49 5.34
N SER A 403 10.62 8.42 5.20
CA SER A 403 9.30 8.51 4.56
C SER A 403 8.36 9.40 5.37
N THR A 404 8.28 9.20 6.70
CA THR A 404 7.44 10.00 7.58
C THR A 404 7.87 11.46 7.63
N MET A 405 9.21 11.75 7.62
CA MET A 405 9.71 13.13 7.60
C MET A 405 9.37 13.83 6.27
N ALA A 406 9.44 13.12 5.14
CA ALA A 406 9.04 13.65 3.84
C ALA A 406 7.54 14.00 3.81
N GLU A 407 6.69 13.14 4.37
CA GLU A 407 5.24 13.40 4.50
C GLU A 407 4.95 14.59 5.43
N ARG A 408 5.66 14.69 6.56
CA ARG A 408 5.59 15.85 7.48
C ARG A 408 6.02 17.15 6.81
N ALA A 409 6.99 17.08 5.88
CA ALA A 409 7.45 18.22 5.08
C ALA A 409 6.50 18.56 3.92
N GLY A 410 5.35 17.87 3.78
CA GLY A 410 4.37 18.14 2.75
C GLY A 410 4.65 17.51 1.37
N MET A 411 5.59 16.55 1.29
CA MET A 411 5.82 15.82 0.04
C MET A 411 4.57 15.01 -0.33
N ASP A 412 4.11 15.15 -1.56
CA ASP A 412 2.96 14.40 -2.06
C ASP A 412 3.25 12.89 -2.19
N ASP A 413 2.19 12.08 -2.12
CA ASP A 413 2.28 10.63 -2.13
C ASP A 413 2.94 10.04 -3.39
N TYR A 414 2.72 10.66 -4.54
CA TYR A 414 3.29 10.19 -5.80
C TYR A 414 4.80 10.41 -5.82
N THR A 415 5.26 11.62 -5.50
CA THR A 415 6.67 11.99 -5.40
C THR A 415 7.39 11.12 -4.37
N LEU A 416 6.79 10.91 -3.20
CA LEU A 416 7.33 10.03 -2.17
C LEU A 416 7.47 8.59 -2.66
N ALA A 417 6.45 8.05 -3.36
CA ALA A 417 6.51 6.70 -3.90
C ALA A 417 7.63 6.55 -4.94
N GLN A 418 7.81 7.55 -5.81
CA GLN A 418 8.90 7.58 -6.79
C GLN A 418 10.27 7.65 -6.09
N TRP A 419 10.46 8.57 -5.15
CA TRP A 419 11.70 8.71 -4.39
C TRP A 419 12.06 7.45 -3.61
N ALA A 420 11.07 6.81 -2.98
CA ALA A 420 11.26 5.56 -2.26
C ALA A 420 11.40 4.31 -3.17
N GLY A 421 11.22 4.44 -4.48
CA GLY A 421 11.27 3.33 -5.44
C GLY A 421 10.15 2.30 -5.21
N ARG A 422 8.93 2.76 -4.88
CA ARG A 422 7.74 1.92 -4.67
C ARG A 422 7.04 1.64 -6.00
N ALA A 423 6.45 0.45 -6.12
CA ALA A 423 5.69 0.08 -7.31
C ALA A 423 4.30 0.72 -7.32
N HIS A 424 3.71 0.90 -6.13
CA HIS A 424 2.38 1.45 -5.94
C HIS A 424 2.41 2.57 -4.90
N VAL A 425 1.66 3.65 -5.15
CA VAL A 425 1.50 4.76 -4.21
C VAL A 425 0.88 4.27 -2.89
N SER A 426 -0.06 3.31 -2.96
CA SER A 426 -0.68 2.70 -1.77
C SER A 426 0.31 2.05 -0.79
N ASP A 427 1.54 1.76 -1.22
CA ASP A 427 2.58 1.24 -0.32
C ASP A 427 3.05 2.31 0.68
N ASN A 428 2.77 3.61 0.45
CA ASN A 428 3.14 4.71 1.35
C ASN A 428 2.50 4.52 2.72
N ARG A 429 1.23 4.08 2.79
CA ARG A 429 0.50 3.86 4.05
C ARG A 429 1.24 2.99 5.08
N HIS A 430 2.14 2.11 4.65
CA HIS A 430 2.93 1.27 5.54
C HIS A 430 4.09 2.03 6.21
N TYR A 431 4.40 3.22 5.70
CA TYR A 431 5.52 4.06 6.13
C TYR A 431 5.06 5.41 6.68
N ASP A 432 3.77 5.73 6.60
CA ASP A 432 3.17 6.90 7.22
C ASP A 432 2.96 6.63 8.72
N HIS A 433 3.73 7.32 9.55
CA HIS A 433 3.68 7.24 11.00
C HIS A 433 3.30 8.58 11.64
N ARG A 434 2.67 9.48 10.87
CA ARG A 434 2.08 10.70 11.40
C ARG A 434 1.00 10.36 12.42
N THR A 435 0.88 11.18 13.44
CA THR A 435 -0.15 11.04 14.47
C THR A 435 -1.51 11.50 13.92
N LEU A 436 -2.60 11.10 14.59
CA LEU A 436 -3.93 11.60 14.24
C LEU A 436 -4.00 13.12 14.33
N GLU A 437 -3.31 13.72 15.31
CA GLU A 437 -3.26 15.16 15.48
C GLU A 437 -2.51 15.89 14.35
N GLU A 438 -1.42 15.30 13.85
CA GLU A 438 -0.72 15.81 12.67
C GLU A 438 -1.60 15.77 11.42
N HIS A 439 -2.38 14.71 11.22
CA HIS A 439 -3.36 14.64 10.12
C HIS A 439 -4.47 15.69 10.27
N LEU A 440 -5.01 15.85 11.49
CA LEU A 440 -6.04 16.86 11.76
C LEU A 440 -5.51 18.29 11.59
N SER A 441 -4.26 18.55 12.00
CA SER A 441 -3.61 19.85 11.81
C SER A 441 -3.44 20.18 10.34
N ALA A 442 -2.94 19.23 9.53
CA ALA A 442 -2.83 19.40 8.09
C ALA A 442 -4.20 19.63 7.44
N MET A 443 -5.25 18.93 7.89
CA MET A 443 -6.62 19.20 7.42
C MET A 443 -7.11 20.60 7.81
N ARG A 444 -6.81 21.08 9.03
CA ARG A 444 -7.18 22.43 9.49
C ARG A 444 -6.47 23.52 8.70
N GLU A 445 -5.22 23.31 8.28
CA GLU A 445 -4.49 24.24 7.42
C GLU A 445 -5.10 24.35 6.02
N LEU A 446 -5.63 23.24 5.49
CA LEU A 446 -6.32 23.22 4.19
C LEU A 446 -7.75 23.77 4.28
N LEU A 447 -8.37 23.69 5.46
CA LEU A 447 -9.70 24.26 5.69
C LEU A 447 -9.55 25.71 6.17
N PRO A 448 -10.23 26.69 5.53
CA PRO A 448 -10.19 28.06 6.01
C PRO A 448 -10.67 28.12 7.47
N THR A 449 -9.93 28.84 8.31
CA THR A 449 -10.16 28.98 9.76
C THR A 449 -11.53 29.60 10.07
N GLN A 450 -12.11 30.31 9.11
CA GLN A 450 -13.53 30.72 9.09
C GLN A 450 -14.11 30.22 7.75
N PRO A 451 -15.24 29.55 7.76
CA PRO A 451 -15.91 29.20 6.52
C PRO A 451 -16.19 30.50 5.74
N ALA A 452 -15.84 30.50 4.45
CA ALA A 452 -16.17 31.59 3.56
C ALA A 452 -17.68 31.90 3.68
N PRO A 453 -18.10 33.15 3.45
CA PRO A 453 -19.51 33.51 3.48
C PRO A 453 -20.37 32.54 2.66
N LEU A 454 -21.56 32.22 3.13
CA LEU A 454 -22.46 31.23 2.53
C LEU A 454 -22.56 31.36 0.99
N LEU A 455 -22.72 32.59 0.52
CA LEU A 455 -22.84 32.92 -0.90
C LEU A 455 -21.56 32.57 -1.70
N GLU A 456 -20.38 32.82 -1.13
CA GLU A 456 -19.10 32.51 -1.77
C GLU A 456 -18.86 30.98 -1.84
N ARG A 457 -19.24 30.26 -0.79
CA ARG A 457 -19.17 28.80 -0.77
C ARG A 457 -20.05 28.16 -1.83
N ILE A 458 -21.24 28.70 -2.05
CA ILE A 458 -22.15 28.23 -3.09
C ILE A 458 -21.60 28.51 -4.47
N LYS A 459 -21.07 29.71 -4.72
CA LYS A 459 -20.41 30.06 -5.99
C LYS A 459 -19.23 29.12 -6.32
N ASN A 460 -18.50 28.70 -5.28
CA ASN A 460 -17.35 27.79 -5.38
C ASN A 460 -17.73 26.31 -5.28
N HIS A 461 -19.03 25.96 -5.34
CA HIS A 461 -19.53 24.57 -5.21
C HIS A 461 -19.08 23.84 -3.94
N GLN A 462 -18.83 24.57 -2.85
CA GLN A 462 -18.46 24.00 -1.57
C GLN A 462 -19.69 23.46 -0.83
N PRO A 463 -19.57 22.43 0.01
CA PRO A 463 -20.68 21.88 0.78
C PRO A 463 -21.30 22.93 1.72
N VAL A 464 -22.61 22.95 1.77
CA VAL A 464 -23.42 23.81 2.67
C VAL A 464 -24.26 22.91 3.56
N THR A 465 -24.25 23.16 4.88
CA THR A 465 -25.00 22.37 5.85
C THR A 465 -26.47 22.81 5.95
N TYR A 466 -27.33 21.92 6.44
CA TYR A 466 -28.74 22.26 6.69
C TYR A 466 -28.90 23.41 7.71
N GLN A 467 -28.04 23.43 8.75
CA GLN A 467 -28.04 24.47 9.77
C GLN A 467 -27.75 25.86 9.21
N GLU A 468 -26.80 25.95 8.25
CA GLU A 468 -26.49 27.22 7.55
C GLU A 468 -27.65 27.72 6.68
N LEU A 469 -28.57 26.84 6.30
CA LEU A 469 -29.81 27.17 5.58
C LEU A 469 -31.02 27.31 6.50
N GLY A 470 -30.81 27.41 7.83
CA GLY A 470 -31.87 27.61 8.80
C GLY A 470 -32.71 26.38 9.13
N VAL A 471 -32.24 25.19 8.76
CA VAL A 471 -32.91 23.92 9.06
C VAL A 471 -32.21 23.24 10.24
N ASP A 472 -32.91 23.00 11.32
CA ASP A 472 -32.38 22.37 12.54
C ASP A 472 -32.25 20.85 12.34
N ARG A 473 -31.31 20.46 11.49
CA ARG A 473 -30.92 19.07 11.20
C ARG A 473 -29.43 18.98 10.92
N LEU A 474 -28.86 17.81 11.16
CA LEU A 474 -27.47 17.50 10.77
C LEU A 474 -27.44 17.01 9.32
N GLY A 475 -26.53 17.53 8.52
CA GLY A 475 -26.31 17.09 7.13
C GLY A 475 -25.96 18.23 6.20
N THR A 476 -25.73 17.89 4.92
CA THR A 476 -25.39 18.84 3.86
C THR A 476 -26.53 18.97 2.85
N ALA A 477 -26.83 20.19 2.46
CA ALA A 477 -27.84 20.48 1.46
C ALA A 477 -27.36 20.10 0.06
N LYS A 478 -28.29 19.69 -0.81
CA LYS A 478 -28.00 19.30 -2.20
C LYS A 478 -28.29 20.47 -3.14
N ALA A 479 -27.31 20.81 -3.97
CA ALA A 479 -27.53 21.80 -5.03
C ALA A 479 -28.55 21.30 -6.06
N THR A 480 -29.45 22.20 -6.47
CA THR A 480 -30.43 21.99 -7.53
C THR A 480 -30.20 22.99 -8.67
N LEU A 481 -31.00 22.92 -9.74
CA LEU A 481 -30.90 23.89 -10.82
C LEU A 481 -31.30 25.31 -10.38
N TYR A 482 -32.14 25.43 -9.35
CA TYR A 482 -32.80 26.69 -8.93
C TYR A 482 -32.45 27.10 -7.50
N GLY A 483 -31.48 26.44 -6.85
CA GLY A 483 -31.07 26.72 -5.47
C GLY A 483 -30.57 25.48 -4.75
N MET A 484 -30.98 25.34 -3.48
CA MET A 484 -30.55 24.22 -2.62
C MET A 484 -31.77 23.41 -2.14
N CYS A 485 -31.59 22.11 -1.97
CA CYS A 485 -32.58 21.21 -1.43
C CYS A 485 -32.16 20.74 -0.04
N VAL A 486 -33.03 20.89 0.94
CA VAL A 486 -32.84 20.44 2.33
C VAL A 486 -33.62 19.15 2.64
N HIS A 487 -34.00 18.39 1.60
CA HIS A 487 -34.68 17.12 1.74
C HIS A 487 -33.70 16.04 2.25
N ASP A 488 -34.15 15.27 3.24
CA ASP A 488 -33.39 14.14 3.76
C ASP A 488 -33.55 12.89 2.87
N TYR A 489 -32.65 12.75 1.92
CA TYR A 489 -32.62 11.61 0.99
C TYR A 489 -32.26 10.27 1.66
N ALA A 490 -31.75 10.29 2.89
CA ALA A 490 -31.47 9.07 3.65
C ALA A 490 -32.76 8.45 4.20
N MET A 491 -33.77 9.31 4.47
CA MET A 491 -35.05 8.86 5.03
C MET A 491 -36.07 8.52 3.93
N ALA A 492 -36.10 9.27 2.83
CA ALA A 492 -37.05 9.01 1.75
C ALA A 492 -36.57 9.56 0.39
N PRO A 493 -36.97 8.99 -0.75
CA PRO A 493 -36.73 9.59 -2.05
C PRO A 493 -37.57 10.85 -2.24
N CYS A 494 -37.11 11.78 -3.10
CA CYS A 494 -37.83 12.99 -3.43
C CYS A 494 -39.18 12.66 -4.09
N GLN A 495 -40.29 13.08 -3.46
CA GLN A 495 -41.63 12.85 -3.97
C GLN A 495 -42.12 13.91 -4.98
N LYS A 496 -41.43 15.06 -5.05
CA LYS A 496 -41.75 16.16 -5.97
C LYS A 496 -41.16 16.04 -7.37
N HIS A 497 -40.42 14.96 -7.65
CA HIS A 497 -39.86 14.64 -8.97
C HIS A 497 -39.14 15.81 -9.67
N ARG A 498 -38.36 16.63 -8.88
CA ARG A 498 -37.63 17.83 -9.32
C ARG A 498 -38.49 19.07 -9.57
N GLU A 499 -39.76 19.09 -9.18
CA GLU A 499 -40.61 20.30 -9.13
C GLU A 499 -40.18 21.18 -7.95
N CYS A 500 -38.89 21.61 -7.97
CA CYS A 500 -38.26 22.32 -6.84
C CYS A 500 -38.91 23.63 -6.50
N MET A 501 -39.38 24.41 -7.50
CA MET A 501 -39.95 25.75 -7.30
C MET A 501 -41.28 25.75 -6.56
N THR A 502 -41.92 24.59 -6.45
CA THR A 502 -43.17 24.41 -5.70
C THR A 502 -42.96 23.54 -4.44
N CYS A 503 -41.72 23.34 -4.02
CA CYS A 503 -41.35 22.44 -2.93
C CYS A 503 -40.92 23.23 -1.70
N LYS A 504 -41.52 22.94 -0.53
CA LYS A 504 -41.16 23.55 0.75
C LYS A 504 -39.76 23.25 1.27
N GLU A 505 -39.14 22.17 0.77
CA GLU A 505 -37.77 21.78 1.11
C GLU A 505 -36.74 22.35 0.12
N HIS A 506 -37.17 23.29 -0.72
CA HIS A 506 -36.33 24.02 -1.63
C HIS A 506 -36.06 25.43 -1.11
N VAL A 507 -34.81 25.85 -1.10
CA VAL A 507 -34.38 27.18 -0.65
C VAL A 507 -33.53 27.84 -1.74
N CYS A 508 -33.69 29.15 -1.89
CA CYS A 508 -32.88 30.01 -2.74
C CYS A 508 -32.09 30.98 -1.87
N ILE A 509 -30.99 31.50 -2.39
CA ILE A 509 -30.13 32.41 -1.64
C ILE A 509 -29.95 33.70 -2.42
N LYS A 510 -30.26 34.82 -1.77
CA LYS A 510 -30.11 36.16 -2.33
C LYS A 510 -28.65 36.42 -2.73
N GLY A 511 -28.43 36.92 -3.94
CA GLY A 511 -27.10 37.23 -4.49
C GLY A 511 -26.50 36.10 -5.32
N ASP A 512 -27.13 34.92 -5.42
CA ASP A 512 -26.77 33.90 -6.40
C ASP A 512 -27.36 34.26 -7.78
N HIS A 513 -26.56 34.99 -8.57
CA HIS A 513 -26.97 35.46 -9.89
C HIS A 513 -27.23 34.33 -10.88
N VAL A 514 -26.50 33.22 -10.76
CA VAL A 514 -26.67 32.06 -11.66
C VAL A 514 -28.06 31.44 -11.43
N THR A 515 -28.43 31.24 -10.19
CA THR A 515 -29.77 30.76 -9.81
C THR A 515 -30.86 31.74 -10.25
N LEU A 516 -30.67 33.03 -10.04
CA LEU A 516 -31.65 34.06 -10.44
C LEU A 516 -31.87 34.05 -11.97
N ASP A 517 -30.83 33.97 -12.77
CA ASP A 517 -30.97 33.94 -14.23
C ASP A 517 -31.70 32.69 -14.72
N ARG A 518 -31.45 31.53 -14.07
CA ARG A 518 -32.20 30.29 -14.34
C ARG A 518 -33.70 30.42 -13.96
N ILE A 519 -34.00 31.10 -12.88
CA ILE A 519 -35.39 31.35 -12.44
C ILE A 519 -36.09 32.30 -13.44
N ARG A 520 -35.41 33.33 -13.95
CA ARG A 520 -35.96 34.22 -15.00
C ARG A 520 -36.25 33.44 -16.28
N LEU A 521 -35.35 32.53 -16.69
CA LEU A 521 -35.56 31.66 -17.83
C LEU A 521 -36.76 30.73 -17.62
N LEU A 522 -36.88 30.14 -16.42
CA LEU A 522 -38.00 29.29 -16.06
C LEU A 522 -39.33 30.04 -16.08
N GLU A 523 -39.33 31.29 -15.62
CA GLU A 523 -40.51 32.18 -15.69
C GLU A 523 -40.96 32.36 -17.12
N ALA A 524 -40.10 32.80 -18.02
CA ALA A 524 -40.41 32.99 -19.44
C ALA A 524 -40.91 31.70 -20.12
N GLN A 525 -40.31 30.55 -19.78
CA GLN A 525 -40.75 29.24 -20.29
C GLN A 525 -42.14 28.88 -19.76
N THR A 526 -42.40 29.14 -18.49
CA THR A 526 -43.71 28.84 -17.86
C THR A 526 -44.82 29.75 -18.41
N GLU A 527 -44.52 31.01 -18.70
CA GLU A 527 -45.44 31.97 -19.38
C GLU A 527 -45.82 31.45 -20.77
N ALA A 528 -44.85 31.07 -21.57
CA ALA A 528 -45.10 30.53 -22.90
C ALA A 528 -45.92 29.22 -22.87
N LEU A 529 -45.71 28.38 -21.84
CA LEU A 529 -46.52 27.17 -21.65
C LEU A 529 -47.95 27.51 -21.21
N LEU A 530 -48.13 28.53 -20.37
CA LEU A 530 -49.43 29.00 -19.95
C LEU A 530 -50.23 29.54 -21.14
N GLU A 531 -49.65 30.41 -21.99
CA GLU A 531 -50.28 30.89 -23.21
C GLU A 531 -50.77 29.78 -24.11
N ARG A 532 -49.91 28.76 -24.35
CA ARG A 532 -50.29 27.59 -25.15
C ARG A 532 -51.44 26.81 -24.52
N ALA A 533 -51.41 26.60 -23.20
CA ALA A 533 -52.50 25.92 -22.50
C ALA A 533 -53.80 26.71 -22.54
N GLN A 534 -53.76 28.06 -22.49
CA GLN A 534 -54.93 28.92 -22.62
C GLN A 534 -55.52 28.83 -24.03
N THR A 535 -54.68 28.88 -25.07
CA THR A 535 -55.16 28.73 -26.46
C THR A 535 -55.84 27.35 -26.65
N ALA A 536 -55.21 26.26 -26.17
CA ALA A 536 -55.78 24.92 -26.23
C ALA A 536 -57.11 24.82 -25.46
N HIS A 537 -57.26 25.55 -24.35
CA HIS A 537 -58.49 25.61 -23.59
C HIS A 537 -59.60 26.39 -24.36
N GLU A 538 -59.23 27.52 -24.99
CA GLU A 538 -60.14 28.30 -25.85
C GLU A 538 -60.60 27.49 -27.08
N ASP A 539 -59.71 26.64 -27.63
CA ASP A 539 -60.00 25.73 -28.73
C ASP A 539 -60.86 24.53 -28.30
N GLY A 540 -61.14 24.38 -27.00
CA GLY A 540 -61.99 23.31 -26.46
C GLY A 540 -61.29 21.96 -26.27
N ASP A 541 -59.96 21.91 -26.21
CA ASP A 541 -59.18 20.70 -26.02
C ASP A 541 -59.43 20.06 -24.65
N PHE A 542 -59.71 18.79 -24.61
CA PHE A 542 -60.02 18.04 -23.39
C PHE A 542 -58.82 18.04 -22.38
N GLY A 543 -59.07 18.56 -21.18
CA GLY A 543 -58.10 18.59 -20.08
C GLY A 543 -57.11 19.79 -20.13
N ALA A 544 -57.27 20.72 -21.09
CA ALA A 544 -56.45 21.93 -21.20
C ALA A 544 -56.64 22.86 -20.00
N ASP A 545 -57.81 22.87 -19.39
CA ASP A 545 -58.14 23.58 -18.12
C ASP A 545 -57.14 23.21 -16.99
N ARG A 546 -56.82 21.95 -16.83
CA ARG A 546 -55.88 21.46 -15.80
C ARG A 546 -54.44 21.96 -16.04
N TRP A 547 -54.02 22.07 -17.29
CA TRP A 547 -52.72 22.60 -17.65
C TRP A 547 -52.66 24.11 -17.43
N VAL A 548 -53.73 24.85 -17.72
CA VAL A 548 -53.85 26.26 -17.43
C VAL A 548 -53.67 26.50 -15.92
N ASP A 549 -54.37 25.74 -15.09
CA ASP A 549 -54.27 25.88 -13.64
C ASP A 549 -52.88 25.52 -13.12
N ASN A 550 -52.32 24.43 -13.61
CA ASN A 550 -50.99 24.02 -13.20
C ASN A 550 -49.90 25.05 -13.55
N HIS A 551 -49.95 25.61 -14.77
CA HIS A 551 -49.00 26.63 -15.19
C HIS A 551 -49.21 27.96 -14.46
N LYS A 552 -50.44 28.37 -14.18
CA LYS A 552 -50.71 29.55 -13.34
C LYS A 552 -50.09 29.43 -11.95
N TRP A 553 -50.27 28.28 -11.28
CA TRP A 553 -49.68 28.00 -9.98
C TRP A 553 -48.16 28.02 -9.99
N LYS A 554 -47.58 27.31 -10.95
CA LYS A 554 -46.12 27.26 -11.10
C LYS A 554 -45.55 28.65 -11.37
N LEU A 555 -46.20 29.44 -12.24
CA LEU A 555 -45.79 30.79 -12.59
C LEU A 555 -45.86 31.72 -11.39
N ALA A 556 -46.90 31.62 -10.56
CA ALA A 556 -47.03 32.40 -9.35
C ALA A 556 -45.87 32.17 -8.36
N HIS A 557 -45.48 30.89 -8.14
CA HIS A 557 -44.34 30.56 -7.27
C HIS A 557 -43.01 31.04 -7.85
N VAL A 558 -42.77 30.85 -9.14
CA VAL A 558 -41.56 31.29 -9.81
C VAL A 558 -41.43 32.83 -9.75
N ARG A 559 -42.52 33.58 -10.00
CA ARG A 559 -42.56 35.03 -9.91
C ARG A 559 -42.32 35.53 -8.49
N ALA A 560 -42.97 34.92 -7.49
CA ALA A 560 -42.78 35.28 -6.10
C ALA A 560 -41.32 35.11 -5.67
N MET A 561 -40.71 33.98 -5.99
CA MET A 561 -39.31 33.75 -5.67
C MET A 561 -38.36 34.71 -6.41
N ARG A 562 -38.58 34.96 -7.71
CA ARG A 562 -37.79 35.96 -8.46
C ARG A 562 -37.92 37.35 -7.83
N MET A 563 -39.12 37.78 -7.53
CA MET A 563 -39.36 39.11 -6.90
C MET A 563 -38.67 39.22 -5.54
N ALA A 564 -38.69 38.15 -4.73
CA ALA A 564 -37.99 38.12 -3.45
C ALA A 564 -36.48 38.19 -3.64
N LEU A 565 -35.94 37.43 -4.58
CA LEU A 565 -34.50 37.46 -4.90
C LEU A 565 -34.02 38.81 -5.46
N GLU A 566 -34.88 39.55 -6.16
CA GLU A 566 -34.57 40.86 -6.72
C GLU A 566 -34.89 42.01 -5.74
N HIS A 567 -35.63 41.73 -4.64
CA HIS A 567 -36.09 42.76 -3.73
C HIS A 567 -34.92 43.47 -3.00
N PRO A 568 -34.82 44.82 -3.11
CA PRO A 568 -33.66 45.54 -2.59
C PRO A 568 -33.56 45.55 -1.04
N ALA A 569 -34.65 45.35 -0.34
CA ALA A 569 -34.66 45.32 1.13
C ALA A 569 -34.22 43.99 1.71
N ILE A 570 -34.11 42.93 0.91
CA ILE A 570 -33.59 41.61 1.35
C ILE A 570 -32.09 41.62 1.20
N PRO A 571 -31.32 41.39 2.27
CA PRO A 571 -29.85 41.42 2.21
C PRO A 571 -29.28 40.24 1.40
N GLU A 572 -28.11 40.45 0.82
CA GLU A 572 -27.36 39.35 0.14
C GLU A 572 -26.98 38.28 1.15
N GLY A 573 -27.05 37.01 0.72
CA GLY A 573 -26.83 35.85 1.56
C GLY A 573 -28.05 35.37 2.35
N GLN A 574 -29.17 36.11 2.30
CA GLN A 574 -30.42 35.69 2.94
C GLN A 574 -30.97 34.44 2.27
N VAL A 575 -31.32 33.45 3.09
CA VAL A 575 -32.01 32.23 2.66
C VAL A 575 -33.49 32.47 2.52
N LEU A 576 -34.07 32.10 1.40
CA LEU A 576 -35.48 32.28 1.05
C LEU A 576 -36.12 30.92 0.78
N SER A 577 -37.26 30.65 1.38
CA SER A 577 -38.03 29.41 1.19
C SER A 577 -39.50 29.72 0.90
N ILE A 578 -40.19 28.75 0.30
CA ILE A 578 -41.64 28.86 0.08
C ILE A 578 -42.35 28.47 1.36
N PRO A 579 -43.29 29.32 1.90
CA PRO A 579 -44.04 28.99 3.10
C PRO A 579 -44.94 27.76 2.94
N ASP A 580 -45.12 27.00 4.00
CA ASP A 580 -45.95 25.77 4.03
C ASP A 580 -47.40 25.97 3.54
N GLY A 581 -47.94 27.19 3.64
CA GLY A 581 -49.28 27.57 3.18
C GLY A 581 -49.50 27.48 1.66
N HIS A 582 -48.43 27.46 0.88
CA HIS A 582 -48.43 27.52 -0.58
C HIS A 582 -48.13 26.19 -1.28
N ASP A 583 -48.28 25.02 -0.61
CA ASP A 583 -48.11 23.72 -1.22
C ASP A 583 -49.21 23.42 -2.26
N PRO A 584 -48.91 23.38 -3.56
CA PRO A 584 -49.87 23.14 -4.63
C PRO A 584 -50.15 21.64 -4.85
N SER A 585 -50.06 20.80 -3.82
CA SER A 585 -50.36 19.39 -3.96
C SER A 585 -51.75 19.15 -4.53
N PRO A 586 -51.99 18.14 -5.39
CA PRO A 586 -53.30 17.87 -5.97
C PRO A 586 -54.40 17.70 -4.93
N VAL A 587 -54.08 17.11 -3.78
CA VAL A 587 -55.04 16.92 -2.66
C VAL A 587 -55.40 18.25 -2.00
N ARG A 588 -54.41 19.12 -1.77
CA ARG A 588 -54.64 20.42 -1.17
C ARG A 588 -55.35 21.37 -2.14
N ARG A 589 -55.06 21.27 -3.44
CA ARG A 589 -55.78 21.98 -4.50
C ARG A 589 -57.26 21.56 -4.51
N ALA A 590 -57.54 20.24 -4.47
CA ALA A 590 -58.91 19.73 -4.37
C ALA A 590 -59.64 20.21 -3.09
N LEU A 591 -58.94 20.30 -1.96
CA LEU A 591 -59.48 20.83 -0.71
C LEU A 591 -59.73 22.36 -0.79
N MET A 592 -58.85 23.11 -1.47
CA MET A 592 -59.02 24.54 -1.71
C MET A 592 -60.13 24.81 -2.72
N ASP A 593 -60.26 23.99 -3.76
CA ASP A 593 -61.37 24.06 -4.72
C ASP A 593 -62.72 23.76 -4.05
N LEU A 594 -62.76 22.79 -3.13
CA LEU A 594 -63.93 22.52 -2.29
C LEU A 594 -64.24 23.68 -1.36
N ALA A 595 -63.25 24.29 -0.74
CA ALA A 595 -63.42 25.46 0.12
C ALA A 595 -63.80 26.74 -0.66
N ALA A 596 -63.33 26.88 -1.91
CA ALA A 596 -63.68 27.97 -2.82
C ALA A 596 -65.12 27.86 -3.36
N LEU A 597 -65.68 26.66 -3.41
CA LEU A 597 -67.09 26.42 -3.69
C LEU A 597 -68.01 26.89 -2.55
N ASP A 598 -67.47 26.99 -1.32
CA ASP A 598 -68.17 27.47 -0.12
C ASP A 598 -67.93 28.96 0.19
N SER A 599 -67.05 29.67 -0.53
CA SER A 599 -66.73 31.09 -0.31
C SER A 599 -66.39 31.80 -1.63
N PRO A 600 -67.22 32.74 -2.10
CA PRO A 600 -66.91 33.55 -3.27
C PRO A 600 -65.89 34.63 -2.92
N THR A 601 -64.81 34.67 -3.72
CA THR A 601 -63.79 35.70 -3.82
C THR A 601 -62.51 35.56 -2.97
N SER A 602 -61.49 35.03 -3.56
CA SER A 602 -60.14 35.61 -3.45
C SER A 602 -59.32 35.18 -4.70
N ASP A 603 -58.93 36.15 -5.50
CA ASP A 603 -58.12 36.02 -6.70
C ASP A 603 -56.69 35.62 -6.27
N PRO A 604 -56.08 34.54 -6.85
CA PRO A 604 -54.68 34.15 -6.58
C PRO A 604 -53.65 35.24 -6.84
N ARG A 605 -54.02 36.31 -7.54
CA ARG A 605 -53.19 37.49 -7.82
C ARG A 605 -52.91 38.34 -6.60
N ASP A 606 -53.73 38.27 -5.54
CA ASP A 606 -53.56 39.06 -4.30
C ASP A 606 -52.47 38.48 -3.37
N LEU A 607 -52.11 37.23 -3.52
CA LEU A 607 -51.05 36.57 -2.73
C LEU A 607 -49.62 36.97 -3.15
N ALA A 608 -49.46 37.52 -4.36
CA ALA A 608 -48.17 37.96 -4.88
C ALA A 608 -47.77 39.39 -4.43
N ALA A 609 -48.64 40.08 -3.76
CA ALA A 609 -48.47 41.50 -3.42
C ALA A 609 -47.99 41.77 -1.98
N ASP A 610 -47.94 40.77 -1.10
CA ASP A 610 -47.57 40.96 0.31
C ASP A 610 -46.17 40.36 0.63
N PRO A 611 -45.13 41.22 0.74
CA PRO A 611 -43.76 40.76 1.06
C PRO A 611 -43.63 40.17 2.48
N ALA A 612 -44.61 40.44 3.39
CA ALA A 612 -44.57 39.94 4.76
C ALA A 612 -44.84 38.43 4.90
N LEU A 613 -45.27 37.77 3.82
CA LEU A 613 -45.53 36.32 3.80
C LEU A 613 -44.32 35.48 3.39
N LEU A 614 -43.17 36.11 3.09
CA LEU A 614 -41.97 35.47 2.61
C LEU A 614 -40.81 35.41 3.63
N SER A 615 -41.05 35.85 4.88
CA SER A 615 -40.06 35.84 5.97
C SER A 615 -40.13 34.59 6.84
#